data_d35be7d4ee9ab936f48ed27af6ccf94b
#
_entry.id   d35be7d4ee9ab936f48ed27af6ccf94b
#
_cell.length_a   1.000
_cell.length_b   1.000
_cell.length_c   1.000
_cell.angle_alpha   90.00
_cell.angle_beta   90.00
_cell.angle_gamma   90.00
#
_symmetry.space_group_name_H-M   'P 1'
#
loop_
_entity.id
_entity.type
_entity.pdbx_description
1 polymer ?
#
loop_
_entity_poly.entity_id
_entity_poly.type
_entity_poly.pdbx_seq_one_letter_code
_entity_poly.pdbx_strand_id
1 'polypeptide(L)'
;MLDPENYAQGERILVSACLLGEPCRWHGRPSPSSALRRLLRERPDLEVRAVCPEVLGGLPVPRKPGKRRRGRVYETCRDKEARKFCTGRDVTAFFVHGAKRTRYIAKRNHCRNAILCKWSPSCDINGITGRMLTAAGIEIVNTW
;
A
#
# COMPACT_ATOMS: atom_id res chain seq x y z
N MET A 1 -12.46 -10.97 -1.78
CA MET A 1 -13.15 -10.88 -0.47
C MET A 1 -12.18 -11.26 0.63
N LEU A 2 -12.24 -10.59 1.76
CA LEU A 2 -11.39 -10.90 2.91
C LEU A 2 -12.08 -11.97 3.77
N ASP A 3 -11.49 -13.15 3.80
CA ASP A 3 -12.03 -14.27 4.56
C ASP A 3 -11.46 -14.26 5.98
N PRO A 4 -12.33 -14.12 7.03
CA PRO A 4 -11.88 -14.12 8.41
C PRO A 4 -11.11 -15.37 8.84
N GLU A 5 -11.35 -16.50 8.19
CA GLU A 5 -10.72 -17.78 8.54
C GLU A 5 -9.29 -17.92 8.03
N ASN A 6 -8.86 -17.03 7.15
CA ASN A 6 -7.50 -17.07 6.61
C ASN A 6 -6.42 -16.55 7.57
N TYR A 7 -6.80 -16.10 8.75
CA TYR A 7 -5.90 -15.49 9.72
C TYR A 7 -5.88 -16.26 11.03
N ALA A 8 -4.69 -16.51 11.56
CA ALA A 8 -4.52 -17.18 12.83
C ALA A 8 -5.05 -16.34 14.00
N GLN A 9 -5.33 -16.99 15.13
CA GLN A 9 -5.76 -16.30 16.33
C GLN A 9 -4.71 -15.29 16.79
N GLY A 10 -5.11 -14.03 16.99
CA GLY A 10 -4.21 -12.96 17.44
C GLY A 10 -3.13 -12.55 16.45
N GLU A 11 -3.29 -12.93 15.17
CA GLU A 11 -2.28 -12.65 14.15
C GLU A 11 -2.06 -11.14 13.96
N ARG A 12 -0.80 -10.77 13.75
CA ARG A 12 -0.43 -9.41 13.33
C ARG A 12 -0.45 -9.35 11.81
N ILE A 13 -1.24 -8.42 11.27
CA ILE A 13 -1.37 -8.20 9.84
C ILE A 13 -0.90 -6.82 9.44
N LEU A 14 -0.21 -6.75 8.31
CA LEU A 14 0.22 -5.49 7.73
C LEU A 14 -0.93 -4.93 6.89
N VAL A 15 -1.24 -3.65 7.03
CA VAL A 15 -2.38 -3.04 6.34
C VAL A 15 -2.00 -1.70 5.75
N SER A 16 -2.44 -1.42 4.53
CA SER A 16 -2.32 -0.08 3.96
C SER A 16 -3.11 0.92 4.81
N ALA A 17 -2.43 1.93 5.34
CA ALA A 17 -3.02 2.89 6.26
C ALA A 17 -4.24 3.64 5.68
N CYS A 18 -4.24 3.90 4.38
CA CYS A 18 -5.38 4.55 3.71
C CYS A 18 -6.66 3.72 3.78
N LEU A 19 -6.56 2.40 3.84
CA LEU A 19 -7.72 1.52 3.97
C LEU A 19 -8.37 1.61 5.36
N LEU A 20 -7.65 2.12 6.34
CA LEU A 20 -8.15 2.36 7.70
C LEU A 20 -8.72 3.77 7.88
N GLY A 21 -8.65 4.60 6.85
CA GLY A 21 -9.13 5.98 6.90
C GLY A 21 -8.04 7.03 7.07
N GLU A 22 -6.75 6.64 7.06
CA GLU A 22 -5.65 7.61 7.09
C GLU A 22 -5.57 8.39 5.77
N PRO A 23 -5.48 9.75 5.82
CA PRO A 23 -5.44 10.58 4.61
C PRO A 23 -4.04 10.61 3.99
N CYS A 24 -3.48 9.45 3.67
CA CYS A 24 -2.10 9.31 3.19
C CYS A 24 -1.98 9.02 1.69
N ARG A 25 -3.08 8.98 0.95
CA ARG A 25 -3.03 8.83 -0.50
C ARG A 25 -2.52 10.09 -1.18
N TRP A 26 -2.13 9.95 -2.46
CA TRP A 26 -1.54 11.05 -3.23
C TRP A 26 -2.36 12.34 -3.20
N HIS A 27 -3.69 12.25 -3.22
CA HIS A 27 -4.59 13.41 -3.21
C HIS A 27 -4.90 13.95 -1.80
N GLY A 28 -4.31 13.38 -0.74
CA GLY A 28 -4.53 13.79 0.64
C GLY A 28 -5.85 13.33 1.24
N ARG A 29 -6.55 12.40 0.58
CA ARG A 29 -7.80 11.84 1.09
C ARG A 29 -7.61 10.39 1.52
N PRO A 30 -8.44 9.90 2.46
CA PRO A 30 -8.44 8.49 2.82
C PRO A 30 -9.16 7.66 1.76
N SER A 31 -8.98 6.35 1.87
CA SER A 31 -9.70 5.37 1.06
C SER A 31 -10.16 4.22 1.96
N PRO A 32 -11.06 4.49 2.93
CA PRO A 32 -11.48 3.46 3.89
C PRO A 32 -12.15 2.29 3.17
N SER A 33 -11.74 1.08 3.57
CA SER A 33 -12.26 -0.15 2.98
C SER A 33 -13.37 -0.73 3.86
N SER A 34 -14.55 -0.90 3.27
CA SER A 34 -15.66 -1.56 3.96
C SER A 34 -15.37 -3.04 4.22
N ALA A 35 -14.69 -3.70 3.30
CA ALA A 35 -14.30 -5.10 3.45
C ALA A 35 -13.33 -5.29 4.63
N LEU A 36 -12.33 -4.42 4.75
CA LEU A 36 -11.40 -4.45 5.87
C LEU A 36 -12.11 -4.15 7.20
N ARG A 37 -12.95 -3.15 7.21
CA ARG A 37 -13.73 -2.81 8.41
C ARG A 37 -14.58 -3.98 8.88
N ARG A 38 -15.21 -4.68 7.96
CA ARG A 38 -15.99 -5.87 8.26
C ARG A 38 -15.11 -6.98 8.86
N LEU A 39 -13.97 -7.26 8.24
CA LEU A 39 -13.02 -8.25 8.76
C LEU A 39 -12.62 -7.94 10.20
N LEU A 40 -12.25 -6.70 10.48
CA LEU A 40 -11.79 -6.31 11.82
C LEU A 40 -12.91 -6.35 12.87
N ARG A 41 -14.17 -6.17 12.47
CA ARG A 41 -15.31 -6.38 13.36
C ARG A 41 -15.55 -7.86 13.68
N GLU A 42 -15.37 -8.73 12.68
CA GLU A 42 -15.53 -10.17 12.86
C GLU A 42 -14.33 -10.80 13.57
N ARG A 43 -13.16 -10.18 13.46
CA ARG A 43 -11.90 -10.65 14.03
C ARG A 43 -11.23 -9.57 14.86
N PRO A 44 -11.81 -9.20 16.03
CA PRO A 44 -11.22 -8.16 16.89
C PRO A 44 -9.91 -8.59 17.56
N ASP A 45 -9.55 -9.86 17.48
CA ASP A 45 -8.29 -10.40 17.97
C ASP A 45 -7.09 -10.05 17.08
N LEU A 46 -7.32 -9.68 15.81
CA LEU A 46 -6.24 -9.35 14.89
C LEU A 46 -5.55 -8.03 15.28
N GLU A 47 -4.23 -8.05 15.28
CA GLU A 47 -3.42 -6.86 15.54
C GLU A 47 -3.00 -6.24 14.21
N VAL A 48 -3.36 -4.98 14.00
CA VAL A 48 -3.07 -4.27 12.76
C VAL A 48 -1.77 -3.47 12.88
N ARG A 49 -0.92 -3.59 11.87
CA ARG A 49 0.25 -2.72 11.66
C ARG A 49 0.02 -1.92 10.38
N ALA A 50 -0.33 -0.65 10.57
CA ALA A 50 -0.66 0.26 9.46
C ALA A 50 0.60 0.84 8.83
N VAL A 51 0.66 0.86 7.51
CA VAL A 51 1.79 1.43 6.76
C VAL A 51 1.29 2.20 5.55
N CYS A 52 2.04 3.24 5.17
CA CYS A 52 1.95 3.86 3.86
C CYS A 52 3.36 3.85 3.26
N PRO A 53 3.66 2.93 2.34
CA PRO A 53 5.02 2.82 1.80
C PRO A 53 5.53 4.09 1.13
N GLU A 54 4.65 4.86 0.50
CA GLU A 54 5.05 6.10 -0.17
C GLU A 54 5.47 7.16 0.86
N VAL A 55 4.73 7.32 1.94
CA VAL A 55 5.09 8.22 3.04
C VAL A 55 6.35 7.73 3.76
N LEU A 56 6.46 6.43 4.02
CA LEU A 56 7.67 5.83 4.60
C LEU A 56 8.91 6.04 3.72
N GLY A 57 8.71 6.14 2.42
CA GLY A 57 9.78 6.42 1.46
C GLY A 57 10.21 7.88 1.41
N GLY A 58 9.50 8.77 2.09
CA GLY A 58 9.80 10.19 2.15
C GLY A 58 8.96 11.08 1.24
N LEU A 59 7.91 10.54 0.62
CA LEU A 59 7.02 11.36 -0.21
C LEU A 59 6.03 12.13 0.65
N PRO A 60 5.72 13.39 0.30
CA PRO A 60 4.77 14.20 1.04
C PRO A 60 3.32 13.82 0.72
N VAL A 61 2.39 14.37 1.49
CA VAL A 61 0.94 14.31 1.24
C VAL A 61 0.43 15.76 1.25
N PRO A 62 -0.27 16.24 0.22
CA PRO A 62 -0.52 15.58 -1.07
C PRO A 62 0.75 15.50 -1.93
N ARG A 63 0.68 14.66 -2.95
CA ARG A 63 1.76 14.47 -3.92
C ARG A 63 1.17 14.13 -5.29
N LYS A 64 1.99 14.19 -6.32
CA LYS A 64 1.56 13.75 -7.65
C LYS A 64 1.40 12.22 -7.66
N PRO A 65 0.39 11.69 -8.36
CA PRO A 65 0.25 10.23 -8.48
C PRO A 65 1.45 9.63 -9.21
N GLY A 66 1.84 8.44 -8.80
CA GLY A 66 2.92 7.68 -9.44
C GLY A 66 2.40 6.71 -10.47
N LYS A 67 3.12 6.55 -11.57
CA LYS A 67 2.85 5.55 -12.60
C LYS A 67 4.06 4.67 -12.80
N ARG A 68 3.85 3.35 -12.75
CA ARG A 68 4.91 2.37 -13.01
C ARG A 68 5.14 2.23 -14.52
N ARG A 69 6.39 2.22 -14.90
CA ARG A 69 6.81 1.98 -16.27
C ARG A 69 8.18 1.31 -16.28
N ARG A 70 8.27 0.10 -16.80
CA ARG A 70 9.51 -0.68 -16.94
C ARG A 70 10.29 -0.78 -15.62
N GLY A 71 9.59 -1.12 -14.54
CA GLY A 71 10.22 -1.28 -13.22
C GLY A 71 10.54 0.01 -12.48
N ARG A 72 10.23 1.16 -13.06
CA ARG A 72 10.42 2.47 -12.43
C ARG A 72 9.07 3.15 -12.16
N VAL A 73 9.09 4.13 -11.28
CA VAL A 73 7.90 4.93 -10.96
C VAL A 73 8.17 6.39 -11.28
N TYR A 74 7.28 6.99 -12.04
CA TYR A 74 7.35 8.40 -12.42
C TYR A 74 6.14 9.15 -11.89
N GLU A 75 6.34 10.40 -11.46
CA GLU A 75 5.22 11.29 -11.19
C GLU A 75 4.45 11.52 -12.48
N THR A 76 3.13 11.63 -12.36
CA THR A 76 2.29 11.96 -13.51
C THR A 76 1.57 13.28 -13.29
N CYS A 77 1.33 13.98 -14.38
CA CYS A 77 0.42 15.11 -14.41
C CYS A 77 -0.58 14.89 -15.54
N ARG A 78 -1.73 15.50 -15.42
CA ARG A 78 -2.72 15.49 -16.48
C ARG A 78 -2.74 16.86 -17.13
N ASP A 79 -2.39 16.92 -18.40
CA ASP A 79 -2.63 18.11 -19.22
C ASP A 79 -4.11 18.12 -19.60
N LYS A 80 -4.88 18.99 -18.97
CA LYS A 80 -6.34 19.10 -19.18
C LYS A 80 -6.69 19.56 -20.60
N GLU A 81 -5.83 20.40 -21.22
CA GLU A 81 -6.07 20.90 -22.57
C GLU A 81 -5.77 19.85 -23.63
N ALA A 82 -4.61 19.21 -23.53
CA ALA A 82 -4.22 18.16 -24.45
C ALA A 82 -4.87 16.80 -24.15
N ARG A 83 -5.57 16.66 -23.01
CA ARG A 83 -6.14 15.41 -22.51
C ARG A 83 -5.10 14.27 -22.42
N LYS A 84 -3.86 14.61 -22.14
CA LYS A 84 -2.73 13.69 -22.05
C LYS A 84 -2.21 13.60 -20.64
N PHE A 85 -1.59 12.47 -20.32
CA PHE A 85 -0.77 12.35 -19.13
C PHE A 85 0.68 12.64 -19.52
N CYS A 86 1.32 13.50 -18.75
CA CYS A 86 2.75 13.73 -18.88
C CYS A 86 3.52 12.85 -17.91
N THR A 87 4.75 12.50 -18.28
CA THR A 87 5.70 11.81 -17.41
C THR A 87 6.49 12.87 -16.67
N GLY A 88 6.42 12.85 -15.35
CA GLY A 88 7.14 13.77 -14.49
C GLY A 88 8.43 13.17 -13.94
N ARG A 89 8.82 13.63 -12.75
CA ARG A 89 10.05 13.21 -12.08
C ARG A 89 10.05 11.72 -11.78
N ASP A 90 11.21 11.08 -11.93
CA ASP A 90 11.44 9.71 -11.50
C ASP A 90 11.50 9.68 -9.96
N VAL A 91 10.57 8.97 -9.35
CA VAL A 91 10.44 8.83 -7.89
C VAL A 91 10.69 7.39 -7.43
N THR A 92 11.26 6.57 -8.28
CA THR A 92 11.52 5.15 -7.99
C THR A 92 12.27 4.96 -6.67
N ALA A 93 13.29 5.78 -6.39
CA ALA A 93 14.08 5.67 -5.17
C ALA A 93 13.21 5.81 -3.91
N PHE A 94 12.23 6.70 -3.91
CA PHE A 94 11.28 6.85 -2.80
C PHE A 94 10.42 5.59 -2.61
N PHE A 95 9.93 5.03 -3.71
CA PHE A 95 9.13 3.81 -3.68
C PHE A 95 9.94 2.61 -3.19
N VAL A 96 11.17 2.45 -3.65
CA VAL A 96 12.06 1.37 -3.23
C VAL A 96 12.42 1.52 -1.75
N HIS A 97 12.76 2.72 -1.30
CA HIS A 97 13.06 2.99 0.10
C HIS A 97 11.87 2.69 1.00
N GLY A 98 10.68 3.13 0.60
CA GLY A 98 9.44 2.85 1.34
C GLY A 98 9.10 1.36 1.38
N ALA A 99 9.33 0.64 0.29
CA ALA A 99 9.15 -0.80 0.23
C ALA A 99 10.09 -1.55 1.19
N LYS A 100 11.36 -1.15 1.24
CA LYS A 100 12.34 -1.73 2.17
C LYS A 100 11.95 -1.48 3.63
N ARG A 101 11.52 -0.28 3.95
CA ARG A 101 11.05 0.06 5.31
C ARG A 101 9.79 -0.72 5.67
N THR A 102 8.86 -0.86 4.74
CA THR A 102 7.66 -1.66 4.94
C THR A 102 7.99 -3.13 5.20
N ARG A 103 8.89 -3.70 4.41
CA ARG A 103 9.39 -5.07 4.63
C ARG A 103 10.03 -5.23 6.01
N TYR A 104 10.82 -4.27 6.44
CA TYR A 104 11.42 -4.27 7.77
C TYR A 104 10.35 -4.31 8.87
N ILE A 105 9.34 -3.45 8.77
CA ILE A 105 8.21 -3.40 9.72
C ILE A 105 7.48 -4.75 9.74
N ALA A 106 7.17 -5.31 8.57
CA ALA A 106 6.48 -6.58 8.47
C ALA A 106 7.25 -7.72 9.13
N LYS A 107 8.55 -7.81 8.87
CA LYS A 107 9.41 -8.85 9.45
C LYS A 107 9.58 -8.68 10.96
N ARG A 108 9.80 -7.47 11.41
CA ARG A 108 9.95 -7.18 12.84
C ARG A 108 8.68 -7.49 13.64
N ASN A 109 7.52 -7.35 13.03
CA ASN A 109 6.24 -7.66 13.65
C ASN A 109 5.74 -9.07 13.35
N HIS A 110 6.53 -9.89 12.68
CA HIS A 110 6.20 -11.27 12.29
C HIS A 110 4.91 -11.37 11.47
N CYS A 111 4.64 -10.37 10.62
CA CYS A 111 3.48 -10.38 9.74
C CYS A 111 3.66 -11.39 8.61
N ARG A 112 2.73 -12.34 8.50
CA ARG A 112 2.68 -13.31 7.39
C ARG A 112 1.74 -12.87 6.29
N ASN A 113 0.78 -12.02 6.64
CA ASN A 113 -0.27 -11.54 5.76
C ASN A 113 -0.31 -10.02 5.70
N ALA A 114 -0.62 -9.51 4.53
CA ALA A 114 -0.80 -8.09 4.30
C ALA A 114 -2.07 -7.84 3.52
N ILE A 115 -2.85 -6.86 3.95
CA ILE A 115 -4.04 -6.37 3.24
C ILE A 115 -3.69 -4.98 2.73
N LEU A 116 -3.50 -4.87 1.44
CA LEU A 116 -2.95 -3.68 0.81
C LEU A 116 -3.90 -3.07 -0.21
N CYS A 117 -3.76 -1.76 -0.42
CA CYS A 117 -4.59 -1.00 -1.34
C CYS A 117 -4.39 -1.45 -2.78
N LYS A 118 -5.51 -1.78 -3.44
CA LYS A 118 -5.54 -2.21 -4.84
C LYS A 118 -5.17 -1.05 -5.77
N TRP A 119 -4.52 -1.39 -6.89
CA TRP A 119 -4.10 -0.48 -7.96
C TRP A 119 -3.10 0.60 -7.55
N SER A 120 -2.60 0.56 -6.34
CA SER A 120 -1.52 1.46 -5.92
C SER A 120 -0.20 1.07 -6.62
N PRO A 121 0.61 2.03 -7.09
CA PRO A 121 1.93 1.72 -7.64
C PRO A 121 2.88 1.10 -6.61
N SER A 122 2.60 1.24 -5.32
CA SER A 122 3.37 0.60 -4.24
C SER A 122 2.66 -0.62 -3.67
N CYS A 123 1.39 -0.49 -3.28
CA CYS A 123 0.67 -1.47 -2.47
C CYS A 123 0.00 -2.60 -3.25
N ASP A 124 -0.29 -2.41 -4.54
CA ASP A 124 -0.82 -3.50 -5.36
C ASP A 124 0.17 -4.67 -5.37
N ILE A 125 -0.35 -5.89 -5.50
CA ILE A 125 0.50 -7.09 -5.56
C ILE A 125 1.60 -6.98 -6.64
N ASN A 126 1.31 -6.24 -7.71
CA ASN A 126 2.27 -5.95 -8.76
C ASN A 126 3.05 -4.65 -8.52
N GLY A 127 2.76 -3.94 -7.43
CA GLY A 127 3.46 -2.71 -7.04
C GLY A 127 4.86 -2.97 -6.49
N ILE A 128 5.61 -1.92 -6.28
CA ILE A 128 7.00 -2.03 -5.79
C ILE A 128 7.05 -2.71 -4.42
N THR A 129 6.22 -2.27 -3.48
CA THR A 129 6.14 -2.88 -2.14
C THR A 129 5.51 -4.26 -2.22
N GLY A 130 4.42 -4.41 -2.98
CA GLY A 130 3.73 -5.69 -3.12
C GLY A 130 4.66 -6.80 -3.60
N ARG A 131 5.46 -6.54 -4.62
CA ARG A 131 6.45 -7.50 -5.13
C ARG A 131 7.53 -7.83 -4.11
N MET A 132 8.01 -6.83 -3.39
CA MET A 132 9.06 -7.02 -2.38
C MET A 132 8.55 -7.85 -1.20
N LEU A 133 7.34 -7.62 -0.74
CA LEU A 133 6.72 -8.40 0.33
C LEU A 133 6.43 -9.83 -0.10
N THR A 134 5.95 -10.03 -1.32
CA THR A 134 5.73 -11.37 -1.89
C THR A 134 7.05 -12.16 -1.94
N ALA A 135 8.12 -11.53 -2.41
CA ALA A 135 9.44 -12.14 -2.42
C ALA A 135 9.97 -12.47 -1.01
N ALA A 136 9.49 -11.78 0.00
CA ALA A 136 9.82 -12.03 1.41
C ALA A 136 8.92 -13.10 2.06
N GLY A 137 8.03 -13.73 1.30
CA GLY A 137 7.14 -14.79 1.79
C GLY A 137 5.86 -14.30 2.46
N ILE A 138 5.52 -13.03 2.29
CA ILE A 138 4.28 -12.44 2.84
C ILE A 138 3.17 -12.58 1.81
N GLU A 139 2.03 -13.14 2.24
CA GLU A 139 0.85 -13.24 1.40
C GLU A 139 0.10 -11.93 1.35
N ILE A 140 -0.26 -11.49 0.15
CA ILE A 140 -0.91 -10.21 -0.08
C ILE A 140 -2.32 -10.42 -0.61
N VAL A 141 -3.27 -9.73 -0.01
CA VAL A 141 -4.62 -9.55 -0.53
C VAL A 141 -4.81 -8.07 -0.82
N ASN A 142 -5.20 -7.75 -2.04
CA ASN A 142 -5.52 -6.37 -2.41
C ASN A 142 -7.02 -6.11 -2.25
N THR A 143 -7.34 -4.95 -1.71
CA THR A 143 -8.71 -4.47 -1.57
C THR A 143 -8.75 -2.95 -1.70
N TRP A 144 -9.96 -2.40 -1.79
CA TRP A 144 -10.18 -0.96 -1.81
C TRP A 144 -11.36 -0.55 -0.93
#